data_e0b085c9ce07dc5cf13f6443504ce3db
#
_entry.id   e0b085c9ce07dc5cf13f6443504ce3db
#
_cell.length_a   1.000
_cell.length_b   1.000
_cell.length_c   1.000
_cell.angle_alpha   90.00
_cell.angle_beta   90.00
_cell.angle_gamma   90.00
#
_symmetry.space_group_name_H-M   'P 1'
#
loop_
_entity.id
_entity.type
_entity.pdbx_description
1 polymer ?
#
loop_
_entity_poly.entity_id
_entity_poly.type
_entity_poly.pdbx_seq_one_letter_code
_entity_poly.pdbx_strand_id
1 'polypeptide(L)'
;MELPRSFELNAADIKYEGRLLKNQVGTEIGLKDSPIYIHIDSDTDWATVVPAAAGVVVALLAAWLTIGVQRNQIQGNLSNFRHHWMAELREAAAELISLMTYVVNMNSKQEGFKGSDDYYKACARMSQLRARVNLLLSRNDERSRKLIKLGGDANILAIRIEYESPTGKPLLKIKEYRDLLRAELEQAWVDTKNDLGFGRRLIFPKMSWLLKRKKANGG
;
A
#
# COMPACT_ATOMS: atom_id res chain seq x y z
N MET A 1 31.52 -25.90 -16.92
CA MET A 1 30.84 -26.22 -18.18
C MET A 1 31.88 -26.02 -19.29
N GLU A 2 32.57 -27.12 -19.67
CA GLU A 2 33.64 -27.05 -20.67
C GLU A 2 33.00 -27.14 -22.04
N LEU A 3 33.35 -26.19 -22.90
CA LEU A 3 32.92 -26.18 -24.31
C LEU A 3 33.71 -27.26 -25.05
N PRO A 4 33.08 -28.05 -25.96
CA PRO A 4 33.77 -29.03 -26.76
C PRO A 4 34.79 -28.34 -27.68
N ARG A 5 36.05 -28.80 -27.65
CA ARG A 5 37.20 -28.17 -28.31
C ARG A 5 37.32 -28.47 -29.83
N SER A 6 36.48 -29.31 -30.38
CA SER A 6 36.47 -29.60 -31.82
C SER A 6 35.07 -30.01 -32.28
N PHE A 7 34.65 -29.44 -33.38
CA PHE A 7 33.45 -29.84 -34.09
C PHE A 7 33.91 -30.50 -35.42
N GLU A 8 33.82 -31.81 -35.48
CA GLU A 8 34.08 -32.53 -36.75
C GLU A 8 32.77 -32.66 -37.51
N LEU A 9 32.67 -31.94 -38.62
CA LEU A 9 31.58 -32.10 -39.59
C LEU A 9 31.93 -33.26 -40.50
N ASN A 10 31.20 -34.37 -40.39
CA ASN A 10 31.32 -35.48 -41.30
C ASN A 10 30.59 -35.15 -42.63
N ALA A 11 31.31 -35.19 -43.77
CA ALA A 11 30.74 -34.84 -45.05
C ALA A 11 29.53 -35.70 -45.49
N ALA A 12 29.28 -36.83 -44.78
CA ALA A 12 28.13 -37.69 -45.04
C ALA A 12 26.80 -37.10 -44.45
N ASP A 13 26.89 -36.15 -43.51
CA ASP A 13 25.70 -35.56 -42.85
C ASP A 13 25.21 -34.30 -43.57
N ILE A 14 25.91 -33.81 -44.57
CA ILE A 14 25.53 -32.62 -45.34
C ILE A 14 24.72 -33.08 -46.56
N LYS A 15 23.40 -33.13 -46.47
CA LYS A 15 22.50 -33.24 -47.62
C LYS A 15 22.48 -31.92 -48.37
N TYR A 16 23.26 -31.86 -49.45
CA TYR A 16 23.24 -30.73 -50.35
C TYR A 16 22.31 -31.03 -51.56
N GLU A 17 21.15 -30.40 -51.61
CA GLU A 17 20.26 -30.38 -52.78
C GLU A 17 20.64 -29.25 -53.74
N GLY A 18 21.88 -29.20 -54.14
CA GLY A 18 22.38 -28.28 -55.17
C GLY A 18 22.97 -29.04 -56.35
N ARG A 19 22.67 -28.63 -57.58
CA ARG A 19 23.31 -29.14 -58.77
C ARG A 19 24.81 -28.98 -58.63
N LEU A 20 25.53 -30.10 -58.39
CA LEU A 20 26.96 -30.16 -58.50
C LEU A 20 27.31 -29.88 -59.95
N LEU A 21 27.96 -28.78 -60.20
CA LEU A 21 28.64 -28.52 -61.46
C LEU A 21 29.73 -29.59 -61.63
N LYS A 22 29.43 -30.61 -62.50
CA LYS A 22 30.31 -31.64 -62.88
C LYS A 22 31.46 -31.03 -63.73
N ASN A 23 32.67 -31.17 -63.26
CA ASN A 23 33.96 -30.82 -63.85
C ASN A 23 34.60 -29.55 -63.27
N GLN A 24 35.23 -29.71 -62.12
CA GLN A 24 36.59 -29.19 -61.98
C GLN A 24 37.39 -30.13 -61.08
N VAL A 25 38.41 -30.72 -61.73
CA VAL A 25 39.40 -31.54 -61.07
C VAL A 25 40.20 -30.69 -60.09
N GLY A 26 40.21 -31.11 -58.86
CA GLY A 26 41.30 -30.84 -57.93
C GLY A 26 41.54 -29.37 -57.51
N THR A 27 40.48 -28.60 -57.19
CA THR A 27 40.70 -27.36 -56.46
C THR A 27 40.51 -27.66 -55.00
N GLU A 28 41.55 -27.53 -54.19
CA GLU A 28 41.48 -27.54 -52.71
C GLU A 28 40.66 -26.37 -52.28
N ILE A 29 39.39 -26.67 -51.93
CA ILE A 29 38.40 -25.66 -51.44
C ILE A 29 38.62 -25.50 -49.96
N GLY A 30 38.88 -24.26 -49.51
CA GLY A 30 39.02 -23.93 -48.06
C GLY A 30 40.46 -23.60 -47.65
N LEU A 31 41.40 -23.43 -48.58
CA LEU A 31 42.72 -22.86 -48.26
C LEU A 31 42.65 -21.34 -48.03
N LYS A 32 43.69 -20.80 -47.40
CA LYS A 32 43.77 -19.35 -47.05
C LYS A 32 43.67 -18.45 -48.32
N ASP A 33 44.06 -18.95 -49.49
CA ASP A 33 44.04 -18.21 -50.72
C ASP A 33 42.75 -18.39 -51.55
N SER A 34 41.85 -19.28 -51.14
CA SER A 34 40.54 -19.50 -51.75
C SER A 34 39.44 -19.68 -50.68
N PRO A 35 39.06 -18.61 -49.97
CA PRO A 35 38.06 -18.70 -48.95
C PRO A 35 36.69 -19.02 -49.55
N ILE A 36 35.95 -19.93 -48.89
CA ILE A 36 34.56 -20.19 -49.23
C ILE A 36 33.72 -19.14 -48.57
N TYR A 37 33.09 -18.28 -49.34
CA TYR A 37 32.08 -17.36 -48.87
C TYR A 37 30.72 -18.07 -48.89
N ILE A 38 30.24 -18.46 -47.74
CA ILE A 38 28.87 -18.96 -47.58
C ILE A 38 27.99 -17.75 -47.30
N HIS A 39 27.21 -17.33 -48.28
CA HIS A 39 26.17 -16.35 -48.08
C HIS A 39 24.93 -17.08 -47.53
N ILE A 40 24.63 -16.90 -46.26
CA ILE A 40 23.43 -17.46 -45.64
C ILE A 40 22.35 -16.37 -45.73
N ASP A 41 21.51 -16.45 -46.75
CA ASP A 41 20.27 -15.70 -46.79
C ASP A 41 19.31 -16.33 -45.76
N SER A 42 19.32 -15.81 -44.57
CA SER A 42 18.32 -16.18 -43.56
C SER A 42 17.10 -15.29 -43.71
N ASP A 43 16.12 -15.75 -44.46
CA ASP A 43 14.81 -15.15 -44.40
C ASP A 43 14.30 -15.19 -42.95
N THR A 44 13.70 -14.09 -42.48
CA THR A 44 13.15 -14.03 -41.15
C THR A 44 12.04 -15.08 -40.99
N ASP A 45 12.30 -16.11 -40.20
CA ASP A 45 11.31 -17.15 -39.91
C ASP A 45 10.15 -16.59 -39.11
N TRP A 46 9.17 -16.08 -39.81
CA TRP A 46 7.95 -15.51 -39.23
C TRP A 46 7.17 -16.53 -38.38
N ALA A 47 7.31 -17.80 -38.65
CA ALA A 47 6.66 -18.87 -37.87
C ALA A 47 7.21 -18.93 -36.44
N THR A 48 8.47 -18.54 -36.24
CA THR A 48 9.09 -18.48 -34.91
C THR A 48 8.93 -17.10 -34.26
N VAL A 49 9.05 -16.03 -35.06
CA VAL A 49 8.99 -14.64 -34.53
C VAL A 49 7.59 -14.24 -34.05
N VAL A 50 6.55 -14.62 -34.80
CA VAL A 50 5.15 -14.22 -34.42
C VAL A 50 4.71 -14.82 -33.09
N PRO A 51 4.88 -16.13 -32.82
CA PRO A 51 4.55 -16.69 -31.52
C PRO A 51 5.35 -16.09 -30.36
N ALA A 52 6.66 -15.84 -30.60
CA ALA A 52 7.53 -15.21 -29.60
C ALA A 52 7.07 -13.78 -29.27
N ALA A 53 6.75 -12.97 -30.28
CA ALA A 53 6.22 -11.62 -30.10
C ALA A 53 4.87 -11.64 -29.39
N ALA A 54 3.97 -12.56 -29.75
CA ALA A 54 2.68 -12.74 -29.06
C ALA A 54 2.87 -13.10 -27.58
N GLY A 55 3.83 -13.97 -27.27
CA GLY A 55 4.19 -14.33 -25.90
C GLY A 55 4.62 -13.11 -25.06
N VAL A 56 5.45 -12.23 -25.63
CA VAL A 56 5.87 -10.99 -24.97
C VAL A 56 4.67 -10.06 -24.69
N VAL A 57 3.77 -9.90 -25.65
CA VAL A 57 2.56 -9.07 -25.46
C VAL A 57 1.68 -9.63 -24.34
N VAL A 58 1.44 -10.94 -24.34
CA VAL A 58 0.66 -11.60 -23.27
C VAL A 58 1.34 -11.42 -21.90
N ALA A 59 2.67 -11.58 -21.82
CA ALA A 59 3.42 -11.39 -20.59
C ALA A 59 3.31 -9.94 -20.06
N LEU A 60 3.39 -8.94 -20.95
CA LEU A 60 3.22 -7.53 -20.59
C LEU A 60 1.80 -7.23 -20.10
N LEU A 61 0.79 -7.79 -20.76
CA LEU A 61 -0.61 -7.65 -20.31
C LEU A 61 -0.82 -8.30 -18.94
N ALA A 62 -0.29 -9.49 -18.72
CA ALA A 62 -0.37 -10.18 -17.44
C ALA A 62 0.34 -9.40 -16.33
N ALA A 63 1.54 -8.88 -16.60
CA ALA A 63 2.26 -8.04 -15.66
C ALA A 63 1.47 -6.76 -15.32
N TRP A 64 0.88 -6.11 -16.30
CA TRP A 64 0.06 -4.90 -16.09
C TRP A 64 -1.18 -5.19 -15.24
N LEU A 65 -1.89 -6.28 -15.51
CA LEU A 65 -3.05 -6.72 -14.71
C LEU A 65 -2.62 -7.05 -13.27
N THR A 66 -1.50 -7.75 -13.10
CA THR A 66 -0.95 -8.11 -11.78
C THR A 66 -0.65 -6.88 -10.95
N ILE A 67 -0.01 -5.85 -11.54
CA ILE A 67 0.27 -4.58 -10.87
C ILE A 67 -1.04 -3.90 -10.43
N GLY A 68 -2.07 -3.93 -11.28
CA GLY A 68 -3.39 -3.38 -10.95
C GLY A 68 -4.03 -4.08 -9.74
N VAL A 69 -4.01 -5.41 -9.71
CA VAL A 69 -4.54 -6.22 -8.62
C VAL A 69 -3.76 -5.99 -7.32
N GLN A 70 -2.42 -5.98 -7.38
CA GLN A 70 -1.57 -5.73 -6.21
C GLN A 70 -1.82 -4.34 -5.62
N ARG A 71 -1.96 -3.30 -6.43
CA ARG A 71 -2.30 -1.95 -5.96
C ARG A 71 -3.62 -1.93 -5.20
N ASN A 72 -4.65 -2.59 -5.73
CA ASN A 72 -5.95 -2.67 -5.08
C ASN A 72 -5.86 -3.44 -3.74
N GLN A 73 -5.09 -4.52 -3.67
CA GLN A 73 -4.87 -5.28 -2.45
C GLN A 73 -4.14 -4.46 -1.38
N ILE A 74 -3.09 -3.72 -1.75
CA ILE A 74 -2.36 -2.85 -0.83
C ILE A 74 -3.28 -1.76 -0.28
N GLN A 75 -4.09 -1.13 -1.13
CA GLN A 75 -5.06 -0.12 -0.70
C GLN A 75 -6.13 -0.70 0.23
N GLY A 76 -6.64 -1.90 -0.07
CA GLY A 76 -7.58 -2.61 0.78
C GLY A 76 -7.00 -2.94 2.16
N ASN A 77 -5.77 -3.45 2.20
CA ASN A 77 -5.08 -3.77 3.46
C ASN A 77 -4.81 -2.51 4.30
N LEU A 78 -4.39 -1.42 3.67
CA LEU A 78 -4.16 -0.14 4.35
C LEU A 78 -5.47 0.42 4.93
N SER A 79 -6.57 0.32 4.19
CA SER A 79 -7.89 0.71 4.67
C SER A 79 -8.33 -0.12 5.87
N ASN A 80 -8.18 -1.44 5.80
CA ASN A 80 -8.52 -2.34 6.91
C ASN A 80 -7.69 -2.04 8.16
N PHE A 81 -6.39 -1.77 7.99
CA PHE A 81 -5.52 -1.37 9.10
C PHE A 81 -6.00 -0.05 9.75
N ARG A 82 -6.34 0.95 8.95
CA ARG A 82 -6.86 2.23 9.45
C ARG A 82 -8.21 2.07 10.15
N HIS A 83 -9.09 1.23 9.61
CA HIS A 83 -10.37 0.92 10.26
C HIS A 83 -10.18 0.27 11.62
N HIS A 84 -9.28 -0.70 11.71
CA HIS A 84 -8.97 -1.36 12.97
C HIS A 84 -8.38 -0.37 14.00
N TRP A 85 -7.40 0.41 13.58
CA TRP A 85 -6.81 1.47 14.40
C TRP A 85 -7.85 2.48 14.90
N MET A 86 -8.77 2.96 14.04
CA MET A 86 -9.84 3.88 14.44
C MET A 86 -10.82 3.25 15.43
N ALA A 87 -11.13 1.96 15.24
CA ALA A 87 -12.00 1.22 16.15
C ALA A 87 -11.35 1.08 17.54
N GLU A 88 -10.09 0.68 17.60
CA GLU A 88 -9.33 0.56 18.85
C GLU A 88 -9.18 1.90 19.57
N LEU A 89 -8.88 2.98 18.83
CA LEU A 89 -8.76 4.31 19.39
C LEU A 89 -10.11 4.78 19.97
N ARG A 90 -11.21 4.53 19.25
CA ARG A 90 -12.57 4.89 19.70
C ARG A 90 -12.96 4.14 20.96
N GLU A 91 -12.70 2.83 21.02
CA GLU A 91 -13.00 1.99 22.16
C GLU A 91 -12.21 2.44 23.40
N ALA A 92 -10.88 2.54 23.29
CA ALA A 92 -10.02 2.96 24.39
C ALA A 92 -10.36 4.37 24.91
N ALA A 93 -10.67 5.29 24.01
CA ALA A 93 -11.05 6.65 24.36
C ALA A 93 -12.44 6.73 25.00
N ALA A 94 -13.42 5.97 24.53
CA ALA A 94 -14.76 5.93 25.12
C ALA A 94 -14.71 5.38 26.55
N GLU A 95 -13.95 4.32 26.78
CA GLU A 95 -13.76 3.76 28.12
C GLU A 95 -13.03 4.74 29.04
N LEU A 96 -11.95 5.40 28.54
CA LEU A 96 -11.23 6.41 29.31
C LEU A 96 -12.12 7.59 29.71
N ILE A 97 -12.92 8.13 28.79
CA ILE A 97 -13.86 9.22 29.04
C ILE A 97 -14.92 8.80 30.06
N SER A 98 -15.45 7.59 29.95
CA SER A 98 -16.42 7.02 30.88
C SER A 98 -15.85 6.92 32.29
N LEU A 99 -14.64 6.37 32.44
CA LEU A 99 -13.96 6.26 33.72
C LEU A 99 -13.60 7.61 34.35
N MET A 100 -13.10 8.55 33.53
CA MET A 100 -12.87 9.92 34.02
C MET A 100 -14.16 10.55 34.58
N THR A 101 -15.26 10.39 33.84
CA THR A 101 -16.59 10.90 34.27
C THR A 101 -17.07 10.21 35.54
N TYR A 102 -16.89 8.88 35.62
CA TYR A 102 -17.21 8.10 36.81
C TYR A 102 -16.43 8.59 38.04
N VAL A 103 -15.11 8.71 37.91
CA VAL A 103 -14.24 9.16 39.01
C VAL A 103 -14.60 10.58 39.47
N VAL A 104 -14.89 11.52 38.55
CA VAL A 104 -15.35 12.87 38.87
C VAL A 104 -16.64 12.83 39.71
N ASN A 105 -17.63 12.07 39.26
CA ASN A 105 -18.92 12.00 39.93
C ASN A 105 -18.83 11.31 41.29
N MET A 106 -18.05 10.23 41.39
CA MET A 106 -17.90 9.49 42.65
C MET A 106 -17.10 10.29 43.69
N ASN A 107 -15.98 10.91 43.29
CA ASN A 107 -15.22 11.78 44.20
C ASN A 107 -16.05 12.94 44.75
N SER A 108 -16.91 13.53 43.91
CA SER A 108 -17.75 14.67 44.35
C SER A 108 -18.93 14.28 45.24
N LYS A 109 -19.48 13.05 45.05
CA LYS A 109 -20.75 12.65 45.71
C LYS A 109 -20.58 11.70 46.87
N GLN A 110 -19.47 10.95 46.92
CA GLN A 110 -19.24 9.91 47.90
C GLN A 110 -18.02 10.25 48.75
N GLU A 111 -18.27 10.54 50.00
CA GLU A 111 -17.22 10.74 51.00
C GLU A 111 -16.37 9.46 51.13
N GLY A 112 -15.05 9.62 51.21
CA GLY A 112 -14.12 8.49 51.35
C GLY A 112 -13.89 7.66 50.08
N PHE A 113 -14.53 7.97 48.96
CA PHE A 113 -14.33 7.21 47.72
C PHE A 113 -12.86 7.13 47.30
N LYS A 114 -12.06 8.19 47.47
CA LYS A 114 -10.62 8.20 47.19
C LYS A 114 -9.79 7.14 47.92
N GLY A 115 -10.29 6.64 49.04
CA GLY A 115 -9.66 5.57 49.82
C GLY A 115 -10.15 4.17 49.47
N SER A 116 -11.11 4.05 48.54
CA SER A 116 -11.71 2.76 48.20
C SER A 116 -10.90 1.99 47.14
N ASP A 117 -11.02 0.67 47.18
CA ASP A 117 -10.44 -0.22 46.16
C ASP A 117 -10.94 0.12 44.73
N ASP A 118 -12.20 0.55 44.62
CA ASP A 118 -12.79 0.89 43.33
C ASP A 118 -12.18 2.15 42.76
N TYR A 119 -11.79 3.12 43.58
CA TYR A 119 -11.04 4.29 43.16
C TYR A 119 -9.66 3.90 42.62
N TYR A 120 -8.92 3.05 43.34
CA TYR A 120 -7.60 2.61 42.90
C TYR A 120 -7.66 1.79 41.59
N LYS A 121 -8.65 0.89 41.47
CA LYS A 121 -8.89 0.13 40.22
C LYS A 121 -9.22 1.05 39.05
N ALA A 122 -10.10 2.05 39.27
CA ALA A 122 -10.48 3.04 38.27
C ALA A 122 -9.26 3.87 37.82
N CYS A 123 -8.44 4.36 38.76
CA CYS A 123 -7.24 5.12 38.45
C CYS A 123 -6.20 4.30 37.70
N ALA A 124 -5.98 3.03 38.08
CA ALA A 124 -5.09 2.13 37.38
C ALA A 124 -5.56 1.89 35.93
N ARG A 125 -6.86 1.62 35.75
CA ARG A 125 -7.46 1.42 34.43
C ARG A 125 -7.41 2.69 33.58
N MET A 126 -7.68 3.87 34.13
CA MET A 126 -7.51 5.15 33.45
C MET A 126 -6.08 5.37 32.98
N SER A 127 -5.09 5.04 33.80
CA SER A 127 -3.67 5.14 33.43
C SER A 127 -3.32 4.21 32.26
N GLN A 128 -3.80 2.97 32.29
CA GLN A 128 -3.62 1.99 31.21
C GLN A 128 -4.26 2.47 29.90
N LEU A 129 -5.51 2.93 29.96
CA LEU A 129 -6.24 3.42 28.78
C LEU A 129 -5.60 4.68 28.19
N ARG A 130 -5.15 5.60 29.07
CA ARG A 130 -4.43 6.78 28.64
C ARG A 130 -3.14 6.42 27.90
N ALA A 131 -2.37 5.46 28.41
CA ALA A 131 -1.19 4.97 27.71
C ALA A 131 -1.55 4.36 26.35
N ARG A 132 -2.63 3.54 26.28
CA ARG A 132 -3.11 2.95 25.03
C ARG A 132 -3.51 4.02 24.01
N VAL A 133 -4.30 5.03 24.44
CA VAL A 133 -4.70 6.15 23.57
C VAL A 133 -3.47 6.93 23.08
N ASN A 134 -2.50 7.21 23.95
CA ASN A 134 -1.28 7.92 23.57
C ASN A 134 -0.45 7.16 22.55
N LEU A 135 -0.35 5.84 22.68
CA LEU A 135 0.33 4.98 21.70
C LEU A 135 -0.39 4.94 20.35
N LEU A 136 -1.72 4.91 20.37
CA LEU A 136 -2.54 4.97 19.17
C LEU A 136 -2.46 6.34 18.47
N LEU A 137 -2.26 7.42 19.22
CA LEU A 137 -2.07 8.79 18.73
C LEU A 137 -0.59 9.11 18.43
N SER A 138 0.24 8.13 18.13
CA SER A 138 1.71 8.25 17.99
C SER A 138 2.21 9.15 16.84
N ARG A 139 1.33 9.83 16.11
CA ARG A 139 1.71 10.88 15.14
C ARG A 139 2.39 12.04 15.86
N ASN A 140 3.56 12.44 15.37
CA ASN A 140 4.29 13.59 15.90
C ASN A 140 3.78 14.91 15.26
N ASP A 141 2.47 15.10 15.21
CA ASP A 141 1.82 16.31 14.74
C ASP A 141 1.31 17.18 15.90
N GLU A 142 0.98 18.41 15.61
CA GLU A 142 0.50 19.37 16.62
C GLU A 142 -0.85 18.95 17.22
N ARG A 143 -1.72 18.34 16.43
CA ARG A 143 -3.03 17.89 16.87
C ARG A 143 -2.91 16.75 17.88
N SER A 144 -2.12 15.73 17.59
CA SER A 144 -1.87 14.62 18.51
C SER A 144 -1.24 15.10 19.81
N ARG A 145 -0.28 16.02 19.76
CA ARG A 145 0.30 16.62 20.96
C ARG A 145 -0.72 17.37 21.79
N LYS A 146 -1.62 18.13 21.14
CA LYS A 146 -2.70 18.85 21.81
C LYS A 146 -3.69 17.90 22.46
N LEU A 147 -4.08 16.81 21.79
CA LEU A 147 -4.94 15.75 22.32
C LEU A 147 -4.33 15.06 23.54
N ILE A 148 -3.07 14.66 23.46
CA ILE A 148 -2.35 14.01 24.56
C ILE A 148 -2.28 14.93 25.79
N LYS A 149 -1.98 16.21 25.57
CA LYS A 149 -1.95 17.21 26.64
C LYS A 149 -3.34 17.39 27.28
N LEU A 150 -4.36 17.60 26.45
CA LEU A 150 -5.74 17.81 26.91
C LEU A 150 -6.28 16.59 27.67
N GLY A 151 -6.01 15.37 27.18
CA GLY A 151 -6.34 14.13 27.89
C GLY A 151 -5.62 14.00 29.24
N GLY A 152 -4.35 14.45 29.29
CA GLY A 152 -3.60 14.53 30.54
C GLY A 152 -4.22 15.50 31.55
N ASP A 153 -4.56 16.70 31.09
CA ASP A 153 -5.18 17.73 31.93
C ASP A 153 -6.55 17.27 32.44
N ALA A 154 -7.38 16.68 31.57
CA ALA A 154 -8.69 16.13 31.97
C ALA A 154 -8.54 15.01 33.00
N ASN A 155 -7.57 14.11 32.85
CA ASN A 155 -7.29 13.03 33.79
C ASN A 155 -6.84 13.56 35.13
N ILE A 156 -5.96 14.55 35.18
CA ILE A 156 -5.49 15.18 36.42
C ILE A 156 -6.64 15.86 37.15
N LEU A 157 -7.49 16.59 36.42
CA LEU A 157 -8.65 17.23 37.01
C LEU A 157 -9.66 16.22 37.57
N ALA A 158 -9.88 15.09 36.87
CA ALA A 158 -10.78 14.04 37.35
C ALA A 158 -10.31 13.41 38.67
N ILE A 159 -9.00 13.20 38.85
CA ILE A 159 -8.40 12.60 40.03
C ILE A 159 -8.37 13.60 41.21
N ARG A 160 -8.17 14.90 40.93
CA ARG A 160 -7.96 15.93 41.96
C ARG A 160 -9.24 16.44 42.58
N ILE A 161 -10.41 16.19 41.98
CA ILE A 161 -11.67 16.70 42.53
C ILE A 161 -11.92 16.14 43.95
N GLU A 162 -12.35 16.98 44.84
CA GLU A 162 -12.67 16.65 46.25
C GLU A 162 -14.17 16.42 46.45
N TYR A 163 -14.51 15.84 47.60
CA TYR A 163 -15.88 15.65 48.01
C TYR A 163 -16.62 17.00 48.06
N GLU A 164 -17.87 17.04 47.64
CA GLU A 164 -18.73 18.24 47.51
C GLU A 164 -18.19 19.34 46.58
N SER A 165 -17.06 19.10 45.89
CA SER A 165 -16.52 20.07 44.94
C SER A 165 -17.35 20.14 43.66
N PRO A 166 -17.42 21.34 43.02
CA PRO A 166 -18.16 21.52 41.79
C PRO A 166 -17.52 20.72 40.65
N THR A 167 -18.31 19.87 39.98
CA THR A 167 -17.86 19.00 38.89
C THR A 167 -17.75 19.68 37.52
N GLY A 168 -18.23 20.93 37.42
CA GLY A 168 -18.35 21.62 36.12
C GLY A 168 -17.04 21.74 35.33
N LYS A 169 -15.95 22.17 36.01
CA LYS A 169 -14.64 22.33 35.36
C LYS A 169 -14.06 21.00 34.82
N PRO A 170 -13.98 19.91 35.64
CA PRO A 170 -13.50 18.63 35.14
C PRO A 170 -14.35 18.08 33.97
N LEU A 171 -15.68 18.12 34.11
CA LEU A 171 -16.59 17.63 33.07
C LEU A 171 -16.49 18.44 31.76
N LEU A 172 -16.31 19.76 31.87
CA LEU A 172 -16.07 20.59 30.67
C LEU A 172 -14.76 20.18 30.00
N LYS A 173 -13.70 19.90 30.76
CA LYS A 173 -12.42 19.49 30.21
C LYS A 173 -12.48 18.12 29.55
N ILE A 174 -13.22 17.19 30.14
CA ILE A 174 -13.51 15.88 29.56
C ILE A 174 -14.30 16.03 28.24
N LYS A 175 -15.29 16.94 28.23
CA LYS A 175 -16.06 17.25 27.01
C LYS A 175 -15.16 17.82 25.89
N GLU A 176 -14.31 18.79 26.20
CA GLU A 176 -13.35 19.35 25.24
C GLU A 176 -12.45 18.26 24.65
N TYR A 177 -11.94 17.37 25.51
CA TYR A 177 -11.13 16.23 25.07
C TYR A 177 -11.89 15.30 24.13
N ARG A 178 -13.13 14.92 24.49
CA ARG A 178 -14.00 14.09 23.67
C ARG A 178 -14.27 14.70 22.29
N ASP A 179 -14.59 16.00 22.27
CA ASP A 179 -14.99 16.71 21.06
C ASP A 179 -13.78 16.86 20.10
N LEU A 180 -12.57 17.11 20.64
CA LEU A 180 -11.35 17.15 19.84
C LEU A 180 -10.96 15.77 19.31
N LEU A 181 -11.11 14.71 20.11
CA LEU A 181 -10.86 13.33 19.69
C LEU A 181 -11.82 12.88 18.59
N ARG A 182 -13.10 13.27 18.71
CA ARG A 182 -14.09 13.02 17.67
C ARG A 182 -13.70 13.69 16.35
N ALA A 183 -13.25 14.94 16.38
CA ALA A 183 -12.81 15.65 15.19
C ALA A 183 -11.59 14.96 14.53
N GLU A 184 -10.65 14.41 15.34
CA GLU A 184 -9.52 13.65 14.83
C GLU A 184 -9.94 12.35 14.14
N LEU A 185 -10.87 11.61 14.75
CA LEU A 185 -11.42 10.38 14.16
C LEU A 185 -12.20 10.66 12.86
N GLU A 186 -12.96 11.75 12.83
CA GLU A 186 -13.68 12.17 11.60
C GLU A 186 -12.69 12.55 10.49
N GLN A 187 -11.64 13.28 10.81
CA GLN A 187 -10.59 13.61 9.83
C GLN A 187 -9.88 12.36 9.31
N ALA A 188 -9.50 11.43 10.18
CA ALA A 188 -8.88 10.17 9.79
C ALA A 188 -9.78 9.33 8.88
N TRP A 189 -11.09 9.36 9.12
CA TRP A 189 -12.08 8.73 8.25
C TRP A 189 -12.13 9.37 6.86
N VAL A 190 -12.15 10.71 6.78
CA VAL A 190 -12.15 11.44 5.51
C VAL A 190 -10.87 11.15 4.72
N ASP A 191 -9.71 11.15 5.39
CA ASP A 191 -8.42 10.83 4.78
C ASP A 191 -8.42 9.40 4.20
N THR A 192 -8.94 8.43 4.96
CA THR A 192 -9.08 7.04 4.50
C THR A 192 -9.96 6.93 3.27
N LYS A 193 -11.09 7.63 3.26
CA LYS A 193 -12.02 7.66 2.13
C LYS A 193 -11.39 8.27 0.87
N ASN A 194 -10.59 9.32 1.04
CA ASN A 194 -9.88 9.97 -0.07
C ASN A 194 -8.79 9.08 -0.64
N ASP A 195 -8.05 8.36 0.20
CA ASP A 195 -6.99 7.44 -0.21
C ASP A 195 -7.54 6.22 -0.96
N LEU A 196 -8.76 5.76 -0.62
CA LEU A 196 -9.46 4.70 -1.34
C LEU A 196 -9.97 5.13 -2.73
N GLY A 197 -9.82 6.39 -3.09
CA GLY A 197 -10.20 6.89 -4.41
C GLY A 197 -11.70 7.09 -4.62
N PHE A 198 -12.53 7.00 -3.56
CA PHE A 198 -13.96 7.32 -3.67
C PHE A 198 -14.21 8.78 -4.11
N GLY A 199 -13.18 9.64 -4.06
CA GLY A 199 -13.20 11.00 -4.60
C GLY A 199 -12.51 11.16 -5.95
N ARG A 200 -11.71 10.19 -6.39
CA ARG A 200 -11.12 10.21 -7.73
C ARG A 200 -12.16 9.69 -8.70
N ARG A 201 -12.85 10.58 -9.39
CA ARG A 201 -13.51 10.27 -10.66
C ARG A 201 -12.49 9.49 -11.48
N LEU A 202 -12.83 8.27 -11.91
CA LEU A 202 -12.08 7.50 -12.89
C LEU A 202 -11.67 8.47 -13.98
N ILE A 203 -10.43 8.93 -13.97
CA ILE A 203 -9.85 9.66 -15.08
C ILE A 203 -9.58 8.58 -16.13
N PHE A 204 -10.67 8.15 -16.79
CA PHE A 204 -10.49 7.64 -18.13
C PHE A 204 -9.86 8.80 -18.90
N PRO A 205 -8.65 8.64 -19.44
CA PRO A 205 -8.11 9.64 -20.33
C PRO A 205 -9.20 9.83 -21.37
N LYS A 206 -9.73 11.05 -21.46
CA LYS A 206 -10.76 11.38 -22.46
C LYS A 206 -10.19 10.94 -23.78
N MET A 207 -10.71 9.85 -24.33
CA MET A 207 -10.39 9.34 -25.67
C MET A 207 -10.86 10.31 -26.76
N SER A 208 -11.04 11.58 -26.38
CA SER A 208 -11.47 12.68 -27.24
C SER A 208 -10.45 13.03 -28.33
N TRP A 209 -9.16 12.63 -28.17
CA TRP A 209 -8.18 12.88 -29.22
C TRP A 209 -8.30 11.89 -30.38
N LEU A 210 -8.82 10.67 -30.17
CA LEU A 210 -9.06 9.68 -31.23
C LEU A 210 -10.21 10.09 -32.15
N LEU A 211 -11.20 10.81 -31.64
CA LEU A 211 -12.34 11.29 -32.41
C LEU A 211 -12.04 12.56 -33.22
N LYS A 212 -11.04 13.36 -32.81
CA LYS A 212 -10.61 14.55 -33.59
C LYS A 212 -9.82 14.21 -34.84
N ARG A 213 -9.16 13.05 -34.90
CA ARG A 213 -8.36 12.63 -36.08
C ARG A 213 -9.21 12.19 -37.25
N LYS A 214 -10.47 11.79 -37.04
CA LYS A 214 -11.40 11.38 -38.13
C LYS A 214 -12.06 12.55 -38.85
N LYS A 215 -12.05 13.75 -38.27
CA LYS A 215 -12.63 14.95 -38.91
C LYS A 215 -11.65 15.78 -39.77
N ALA A 216 -10.36 15.51 -39.67
CA ALA A 216 -9.33 16.22 -40.43
C ALA A 216 -8.95 15.58 -41.76
N ASN A 217 -9.41 14.33 -42.06
CA ASN A 217 -9.08 13.60 -43.30
C ASN A 217 -10.32 13.38 -44.18
N GLY A 218 -11.36 14.16 -44.03
CA GLY A 218 -12.56 14.08 -44.86
C GLY A 218 -13.01 15.48 -45.26
N GLY A 219 -12.16 16.14 -46.05
CA GLY A 219 -12.44 17.38 -46.70
C GLY A 219 -11.57 17.49 -47.95
#